data_20272d1802f4fc603aba5084dbb4907d
#
_entry.id   20272d1802f4fc603aba5084dbb4907d
#
_cell.length_a   1.000
_cell.length_b   1.000
_cell.length_c   1.000
_cell.angle_alpha   90.00
_cell.angle_beta   90.00
_cell.angle_gamma   90.00
#
_symmetry.space_group_name_H-M   'P 1'
#
loop_
_entity.id
_entity.type
_entity.pdbx_description
1 polymer ?
#
loop_
_entity_poly.entity_id
_entity_poly.type
_entity_poly.pdbx_seq_one_letter_code
_entity_poly.pdbx_strand_id
1 'polypeptide(L)'
;MYELIVIGGGPGGCAAALRAAHGGLSVALFEPRQVGGPCLNRGCVPTKALLHGAGPGCDWPALAAEVERVVSTLRAGQEKQLRAAGVELIPYRAVVTGPHTVEAGGAGYEAAHILVAAGSEPALPPIPGLDTPGVVTSDGLLSDLRPLDRLAIIGGGVIGVELACVWAAAGARVTILEAAPRLLPTLERELGQSLAAQLRQDGVEVFTGAGVTGATPGPAVAFTHRGEAYRLEAD
;
A
#
# COMPACT_ATOMS: atom_id res chain seq x y z
N MET A 1 -31.57 14.26 -0.92
CA MET A 1 -30.48 15.10 -0.36
C MET A 1 -29.96 14.41 0.89
N TYR A 2 -28.65 14.12 0.96
CA TYR A 2 -27.99 13.54 2.16
C TYR A 2 -27.57 14.64 3.14
N GLU A 3 -27.35 14.29 4.39
CA GLU A 3 -26.70 15.20 5.33
C GLU A 3 -25.19 15.15 5.16
N LEU A 4 -24.63 13.98 4.79
CA LEU A 4 -23.21 13.80 4.53
C LEU A 4 -22.98 12.91 3.29
N ILE A 5 -22.17 13.41 2.36
CA ILE A 5 -21.53 12.59 1.34
C ILE A 5 -20.07 12.39 1.73
N VAL A 6 -19.61 11.12 1.67
CA VAL A 6 -18.21 10.74 1.89
C VAL A 6 -17.64 10.22 0.56
N ILE A 7 -16.54 10.80 0.08
CA ILE A 7 -15.85 10.39 -1.15
C ILE A 7 -14.59 9.61 -0.76
N GLY A 8 -14.61 8.31 -0.99
CA GLY A 8 -13.56 7.36 -0.68
C GLY A 8 -13.90 6.45 0.49
N GLY A 9 -13.91 5.14 0.23
CA GLY A 9 -14.20 4.06 1.18
C GLY A 9 -12.99 3.50 1.90
N GLY A 10 -11.90 4.27 2.03
CA GLY A 10 -10.74 3.91 2.84
C GLY A 10 -11.00 4.00 4.35
N PRO A 11 -10.00 3.72 5.21
CA PRO A 11 -10.18 3.71 6.66
C PRO A 11 -10.79 5.01 7.21
N GLY A 12 -10.33 6.17 6.72
CA GLY A 12 -10.85 7.48 7.14
C GLY A 12 -12.29 7.69 6.71
N GLY A 13 -12.62 7.38 5.44
CA GLY A 13 -13.98 7.54 4.94
C GLY A 13 -14.98 6.59 5.58
N CYS A 14 -14.63 5.32 5.75
CA CYS A 14 -15.47 4.35 6.45
C CYS A 14 -15.73 4.73 7.91
N ALA A 15 -14.69 5.17 8.62
CA ALA A 15 -14.83 5.61 10.02
C ALA A 15 -15.75 6.85 10.13
N ALA A 16 -15.57 7.83 9.24
CA ALA A 16 -16.39 9.02 9.19
C ALA A 16 -17.86 8.69 8.87
N ALA A 17 -18.09 7.85 7.84
CA ALA A 17 -19.45 7.43 7.45
C ALA A 17 -20.18 6.69 8.58
N LEU A 18 -19.50 5.72 9.23
CA LEU A 18 -20.05 4.99 10.37
C LEU A 18 -20.38 5.94 11.54
N ARG A 19 -19.45 6.84 11.86
CA ARG A 19 -19.64 7.79 12.95
C ARG A 19 -20.83 8.72 12.70
N ALA A 20 -20.96 9.24 11.48
CA ALA A 20 -22.05 10.10 11.08
C ALA A 20 -23.41 9.36 11.10
N ALA A 21 -23.46 8.15 10.55
CA ALA A 21 -24.67 7.32 10.53
C ALA A 21 -25.13 6.94 11.94
N HIS A 22 -24.21 6.57 12.85
CA HIS A 22 -24.52 6.33 14.25
C HIS A 22 -24.97 7.61 14.99
N GLY A 23 -24.62 8.78 14.47
CA GLY A 23 -25.12 10.07 14.93
C GLY A 23 -26.52 10.42 14.39
N GLY A 24 -27.13 9.55 13.60
CA GLY A 24 -28.46 9.72 13.01
C GLY A 24 -28.48 10.46 11.68
N LEU A 25 -27.31 10.73 11.08
CA LEU A 25 -27.24 11.41 9.79
C LEU A 25 -27.50 10.44 8.62
N SER A 26 -28.16 10.95 7.57
CA SER A 26 -28.27 10.27 6.27
C SER A 26 -26.95 10.37 5.53
N VAL A 27 -26.31 9.23 5.23
CA VAL A 27 -24.94 9.17 4.69
C VAL A 27 -24.87 8.37 3.40
N ALA A 28 -24.25 8.94 2.36
CA ALA A 28 -23.79 8.21 1.19
C ALA A 28 -22.26 8.14 1.16
N LEU A 29 -21.71 6.95 0.87
CA LEU A 29 -20.30 6.73 0.70
C LEU A 29 -20.00 6.25 -0.71
N PHE A 30 -19.17 7.00 -1.43
CA PHE A 30 -18.75 6.71 -2.80
C PHE A 30 -17.40 6.00 -2.81
N GLU A 31 -17.37 4.78 -3.33
CA GLU A 31 -16.14 3.99 -3.48
C GLU A 31 -16.19 3.18 -4.79
N PRO A 32 -15.39 3.54 -5.81
CA PRO A 32 -15.44 2.90 -7.13
C PRO A 32 -14.79 1.52 -7.16
N ARG A 33 -14.03 1.15 -6.15
CA ARG A 33 -13.34 -0.14 -6.08
C ARG A 33 -13.93 -0.99 -4.96
N GLN A 34 -13.21 -1.07 -3.85
CA GLN A 34 -13.56 -1.92 -2.70
C GLN A 34 -13.41 -1.14 -1.41
N VAL A 35 -14.40 -1.28 -0.55
CA VAL A 35 -14.36 -0.69 0.82
C VAL A 35 -13.12 -1.17 1.56
N GLY A 36 -12.59 -0.32 2.43
CA GLY A 36 -11.36 -0.56 3.18
C GLY A 36 -10.13 0.10 2.57
N GLY A 37 -10.24 0.57 1.30
CA GLY A 37 -9.17 1.28 0.60
C GLY A 37 -7.87 0.48 0.46
N PRO A 38 -6.74 1.13 0.13
CA PRO A 38 -5.45 0.45 -0.03
C PRO A 38 -5.02 -0.33 1.21
N CYS A 39 -5.20 0.20 2.41
CA CYS A 39 -4.74 -0.46 3.64
C CYS A 39 -5.34 -1.86 3.81
N LEU A 40 -6.66 -2.02 3.65
CA LEU A 40 -7.32 -3.31 3.80
C LEU A 40 -7.05 -4.24 2.61
N ASN A 41 -7.11 -3.70 1.39
CA ASN A 41 -7.18 -4.55 0.20
C ASN A 41 -5.80 -4.85 -0.43
N ARG A 42 -4.79 -3.98 -0.29
CA ARG A 42 -3.49 -4.10 -0.98
C ARG A 42 -2.34 -3.36 -0.27
N GLY A 43 -2.37 -3.31 1.05
CA GLY A 43 -1.35 -2.65 1.86
C GLY A 43 -1.19 -3.30 3.22
N CYS A 44 -1.65 -2.64 4.28
CA CYS A 44 -1.41 -3.04 5.66
C CYS A 44 -1.85 -4.47 5.97
N VAL A 45 -3.08 -4.83 5.62
CA VAL A 45 -3.64 -6.15 5.97
C VAL A 45 -2.95 -7.28 5.23
N PRO A 46 -2.85 -7.27 3.88
CA PRO A 46 -2.12 -8.32 3.17
C PRO A 46 -0.65 -8.40 3.60
N THR A 47 0.03 -7.28 3.82
CA THR A 47 1.42 -7.29 4.29
C THR A 47 1.57 -7.95 5.66
N LYS A 48 0.66 -7.68 6.62
CA LYS A 48 0.71 -8.32 7.95
C LYS A 48 0.38 -9.81 7.88
N ALA A 49 -0.55 -10.21 7.03
CA ALA A 49 -0.83 -11.63 6.78
C ALA A 49 0.41 -12.34 6.20
N LEU A 50 1.10 -11.71 5.25
CA LEU A 50 2.37 -12.22 4.70
C LEU A 50 3.46 -12.32 5.76
N LEU A 51 3.68 -11.27 6.57
CA LEU A 51 4.67 -11.27 7.65
C LEU A 51 4.43 -12.39 8.66
N HIS A 52 3.17 -12.76 8.88
CA HIS A 52 2.81 -13.85 9.78
C HIS A 52 3.05 -15.24 9.17
N GLY A 53 2.87 -15.38 7.87
CA GLY A 53 2.90 -16.68 7.17
C GLY A 53 4.17 -16.96 6.37
N ALA A 54 4.97 -15.93 6.04
CA ALA A 54 6.20 -16.11 5.27
C ALA A 54 7.31 -16.73 6.14
N GLY A 55 8.00 -17.72 5.56
CA GLY A 55 9.12 -18.39 6.21
C GLY A 55 9.86 -19.30 5.23
N PRO A 56 10.97 -19.96 5.66
CA PRO A 56 11.74 -20.83 4.80
C PRO A 56 10.87 -21.97 4.23
N GLY A 57 10.83 -22.08 2.90
CA GLY A 57 10.07 -23.12 2.21
C GLY A 57 8.54 -22.90 2.24
N CYS A 58 8.05 -21.68 2.48
CA CYS A 58 6.62 -21.40 2.46
C CYS A 58 5.99 -21.78 1.11
N ASP A 59 4.78 -22.31 1.16
CA ASP A 59 3.94 -22.57 -0.02
C ASP A 59 3.27 -21.25 -0.44
N TRP A 60 3.83 -20.59 -1.45
CA TRP A 60 3.32 -19.30 -1.93
C TRP A 60 1.87 -19.32 -2.39
N PRO A 61 1.37 -20.36 -3.14
CA PRO A 61 -0.05 -20.50 -3.45
C PRO A 61 -0.94 -20.58 -2.21
N ALA A 62 -0.56 -21.38 -1.21
CA ALA A 62 -1.31 -21.48 0.04
C ALA A 62 -1.28 -20.16 0.84
N LEU A 63 -0.12 -19.48 0.90
CA LEU A 63 0.03 -18.19 1.56
C LEU A 63 -0.81 -17.11 0.87
N ALA A 64 -0.81 -17.05 -0.46
CA ALA A 64 -1.63 -16.12 -1.23
C ALA A 64 -3.14 -16.35 -0.99
N ALA A 65 -3.57 -17.61 -0.94
CA ALA A 65 -4.96 -17.98 -0.64
C ALA A 65 -5.37 -17.54 0.77
N GLU A 66 -4.47 -17.69 1.76
CA GLU A 66 -4.72 -17.23 3.13
C GLU A 66 -4.80 -15.70 3.22
N VAL A 67 -3.92 -14.98 2.54
CA VAL A 67 -3.96 -13.51 2.44
C VAL A 67 -5.31 -13.05 1.87
N GLU A 68 -5.76 -13.64 0.74
CA GLU A 68 -7.05 -13.28 0.15
C GLU A 68 -8.22 -13.62 1.08
N ARG A 69 -8.17 -14.75 1.78
CA ARG A 69 -9.18 -15.13 2.77
C ARG A 69 -9.29 -14.10 3.89
N VAL A 70 -8.17 -13.63 4.42
CA VAL A 70 -8.13 -12.60 5.47
C VAL A 70 -8.71 -11.28 4.95
N VAL A 71 -8.23 -10.83 3.79
CA VAL A 71 -8.68 -9.58 3.17
C VAL A 71 -10.17 -9.61 2.86
N SER A 72 -10.66 -10.67 2.20
CA SER A 72 -12.07 -10.80 1.83
C SER A 72 -12.99 -10.86 3.04
N THR A 73 -12.58 -11.57 4.10
CA THR A 73 -13.33 -11.66 5.36
C THR A 73 -13.49 -10.29 6.01
N LEU A 74 -12.39 -9.53 6.13
CA LEU A 74 -12.42 -8.22 6.75
C LEU A 74 -13.20 -7.21 5.90
N ARG A 75 -13.06 -7.24 4.59
CA ARG A 75 -13.81 -6.40 3.64
C ARG A 75 -15.31 -6.64 3.76
N ALA A 76 -15.74 -7.91 3.71
CA ALA A 76 -17.15 -8.26 3.87
C ALA A 76 -17.72 -7.82 5.23
N GLY A 77 -16.92 -7.95 6.30
CA GLY A 77 -17.28 -7.45 7.63
C GLY A 77 -17.49 -5.94 7.65
N GLN A 78 -16.60 -5.18 7.03
CA GLN A 78 -16.70 -3.72 6.95
C GLN A 78 -17.90 -3.25 6.12
N GLU A 79 -18.15 -3.88 4.97
CA GLU A 79 -19.35 -3.59 4.15
C GLU A 79 -20.64 -3.88 4.93
N LYS A 80 -20.69 -5.01 5.63
CA LYS A 80 -21.82 -5.36 6.47
C LYS A 80 -22.08 -4.31 7.57
N GLN A 81 -21.02 -3.83 8.21
CA GLN A 81 -21.13 -2.78 9.25
C GLN A 81 -21.68 -1.47 8.67
N LEU A 82 -21.16 -1.02 7.53
CA LEU A 82 -21.62 0.20 6.86
C LEU A 82 -23.11 0.11 6.50
N ARG A 83 -23.51 -0.99 5.85
CA ARG A 83 -24.93 -1.23 5.48
C ARG A 83 -25.85 -1.34 6.71
N ALA A 84 -25.42 -2.03 7.76
CA ALA A 84 -26.19 -2.16 8.99
C ALA A 84 -26.37 -0.82 9.72
N ALA A 85 -25.42 0.11 9.58
CA ALA A 85 -25.53 1.48 10.08
C ALA A 85 -26.40 2.39 9.19
N GLY A 86 -26.92 1.90 8.06
CA GLY A 86 -27.73 2.70 7.13
C GLY A 86 -26.93 3.56 6.15
N VAL A 87 -25.60 3.31 6.00
CA VAL A 87 -24.80 4.00 5.01
C VAL A 87 -25.11 3.45 3.61
N GLU A 88 -25.48 4.33 2.68
CA GLU A 88 -25.64 3.97 1.28
C GLU A 88 -24.28 3.88 0.59
N LEU A 89 -23.93 2.69 0.09
CA LEU A 89 -22.68 2.46 -0.64
C LEU A 89 -22.92 2.63 -2.14
N ILE A 90 -22.23 3.60 -2.74
CA ILE A 90 -22.38 3.95 -4.16
C ILE A 90 -21.07 3.58 -4.89
N PRO A 91 -21.09 2.58 -5.82
CA PRO A 91 -19.89 1.99 -6.43
C PRO A 91 -19.40 2.80 -7.64
N TYR A 92 -19.36 4.11 -7.51
CA TYR A 92 -18.91 5.00 -8.56
C TYR A 92 -17.86 5.99 -8.05
N ARG A 93 -16.97 6.38 -8.97
CA ARG A 93 -16.08 7.52 -8.73
C ARG A 93 -16.90 8.79 -8.68
N ALA A 94 -16.76 9.56 -7.62
CA ALA A 94 -17.44 10.81 -7.40
C ALA A 94 -16.56 12.01 -7.78
N VAL A 95 -17.17 13.02 -8.37
CA VAL A 95 -16.56 14.31 -8.71
C VAL A 95 -17.34 15.40 -8.00
N VAL A 96 -16.65 16.26 -7.26
CA VAL A 96 -17.28 17.44 -6.64
C VAL A 96 -17.51 18.49 -7.70
N THR A 97 -18.76 18.86 -7.91
CA THR A 97 -19.18 19.86 -8.92
C THR A 97 -19.65 21.18 -8.31
N GLY A 98 -19.79 21.23 -6.99
CA GLY A 98 -20.16 22.43 -6.26
C GLY A 98 -20.01 22.24 -4.76
N PRO A 99 -20.28 23.24 -3.94
CA PRO A 99 -20.09 23.18 -2.49
C PRO A 99 -20.96 22.12 -1.79
N HIS A 100 -22.08 21.74 -2.44
CA HIS A 100 -23.05 20.78 -1.91
C HIS A 100 -23.41 19.71 -2.94
N THR A 101 -22.72 19.63 -4.07
CA THR A 101 -23.08 18.77 -5.20
C THR A 101 -21.92 17.88 -5.62
N VAL A 102 -22.27 16.63 -5.93
CA VAL A 102 -21.35 15.59 -6.40
C VAL A 102 -22.01 14.89 -7.60
N GLU A 103 -21.23 14.60 -8.62
CA GLU A 103 -21.64 13.76 -9.74
C GLU A 103 -20.94 12.40 -9.68
N ALA A 104 -21.70 11.31 -9.92
CA ALA A 104 -21.17 9.96 -9.97
C ALA A 104 -22.09 9.06 -10.80
N GLY A 105 -21.52 8.19 -11.65
CA GLY A 105 -22.29 7.25 -12.48
C GLY A 105 -23.30 7.90 -13.42
N GLY A 106 -23.11 9.16 -13.82
CA GLY A 106 -24.04 9.92 -14.65
C GLY A 106 -25.21 10.54 -13.89
N ALA A 107 -25.23 10.48 -12.56
CA ALA A 107 -26.26 11.09 -11.71
C ALA A 107 -25.67 12.17 -10.80
N GLY A 108 -26.49 13.20 -10.51
CA GLY A 108 -26.16 14.23 -9.52
C GLY A 108 -26.65 13.86 -8.12
N TYR A 109 -25.87 14.19 -7.12
CA TYR A 109 -26.18 13.97 -5.70
C TYR A 109 -25.97 15.25 -4.92
N GLU A 110 -26.84 15.50 -3.94
CA GLU A 110 -26.79 16.70 -3.09
C GLU A 110 -26.63 16.33 -1.63
N ALA A 111 -25.79 17.09 -0.91
CA ALA A 111 -25.61 16.95 0.53
C ALA A 111 -25.40 18.28 1.24
N ALA A 112 -25.75 18.33 2.52
CA ALA A 112 -25.40 19.46 3.37
C ALA A 112 -23.88 19.59 3.55
N HIS A 113 -23.17 18.45 3.62
CA HIS A 113 -21.72 18.39 3.79
C HIS A 113 -21.09 17.36 2.85
N ILE A 114 -19.88 17.64 2.36
CA ILE A 114 -19.07 16.72 1.55
C ILE A 114 -17.72 16.54 2.26
N LEU A 115 -17.39 15.28 2.56
CA LEU A 115 -16.11 14.89 3.13
C LEU A 115 -15.28 14.16 2.07
N VAL A 116 -14.12 14.72 1.75
CA VAL A 116 -13.19 14.10 0.79
C VAL A 116 -12.17 13.26 1.54
N ALA A 117 -12.24 11.94 1.35
CA ALA A 117 -11.36 10.94 1.92
C ALA A 117 -10.78 10.04 0.80
N ALA A 118 -10.44 10.64 -0.35
CA ALA A 118 -10.07 9.98 -1.59
C ALA A 118 -8.75 9.18 -1.53
N GLY A 119 -7.97 9.34 -0.45
CA GLY A 119 -6.72 8.60 -0.21
C GLY A 119 -5.56 9.08 -1.09
N SER A 120 -4.61 8.17 -1.33
CA SER A 120 -3.41 8.40 -2.12
C SER A 120 -3.05 7.15 -2.92
N GLU A 121 -2.21 7.31 -3.93
CA GLU A 121 -1.65 6.22 -4.72
C GLU A 121 -0.12 6.24 -4.61
N PRO A 122 0.58 5.09 -4.86
CA PRO A 122 2.03 5.07 -4.90
C PRO A 122 2.56 6.06 -5.96
N ALA A 123 3.49 6.92 -5.55
CA ALA A 123 4.16 7.82 -6.47
C ALA A 123 5.43 7.16 -7.00
N LEU A 124 5.62 7.17 -8.32
CA LEU A 124 6.88 6.79 -8.93
C LEU A 124 7.79 8.02 -8.96
N PRO A 125 9.00 7.96 -8.38
CA PRO A 125 9.96 9.04 -8.50
C PRO A 125 10.42 9.19 -9.97
N PRO A 126 10.90 10.37 -10.39
CA PRO A 126 11.35 10.61 -11.75
C PRO A 126 12.74 10.00 -12.01
N ILE A 127 12.83 8.68 -11.88
CA ILE A 127 14.04 7.89 -12.12
C ILE A 127 13.86 7.17 -13.46
N PRO A 128 14.81 7.29 -14.41
CA PRO A 128 14.71 6.64 -15.70
C PRO A 128 14.53 5.11 -15.57
N GLY A 129 13.62 4.56 -16.38
CA GLY A 129 13.39 3.12 -16.47
C GLY A 129 12.51 2.49 -15.40
N LEU A 130 11.90 3.26 -14.49
CA LEU A 130 10.94 2.70 -13.52
C LEU A 130 9.60 2.25 -14.14
N ASP A 131 9.40 2.55 -15.41
CA ASP A 131 8.28 2.11 -16.23
C ASP A 131 8.58 0.81 -17.01
N THR A 132 9.75 0.22 -16.82
CA THR A 132 10.15 -1.01 -17.53
C THR A 132 9.53 -2.26 -16.91
N PRO A 133 9.30 -3.33 -17.70
CA PRO A 133 8.85 -4.62 -17.18
C PRO A 133 9.77 -5.16 -16.07
N GLY A 134 9.18 -5.66 -14.99
CA GLY A 134 9.89 -6.14 -13.80
C GLY A 134 9.98 -5.11 -12.67
N VAL A 135 9.74 -3.82 -12.97
CA VAL A 135 9.59 -2.79 -11.94
C VAL A 135 8.13 -2.67 -11.54
N VAL A 136 7.84 -2.86 -10.27
CA VAL A 136 6.47 -2.80 -9.73
C VAL A 136 6.41 -1.91 -8.50
N THR A 137 5.24 -1.37 -8.21
CA THR A 137 4.96 -0.71 -6.94
C THR A 137 4.62 -1.75 -5.86
N SER A 138 4.49 -1.32 -4.61
CA SER A 138 3.99 -2.19 -3.54
C SER A 138 2.63 -2.83 -3.87
N ASP A 139 1.73 -2.09 -4.53
CA ASP A 139 0.44 -2.61 -4.98
C ASP A 139 0.63 -3.75 -6.01
N GLY A 140 1.54 -3.57 -6.96
CA GLY A 140 1.88 -4.58 -7.95
C GLY A 140 2.47 -5.83 -7.32
N LEU A 141 3.43 -5.68 -6.40
CA LEU A 141 4.05 -6.81 -5.70
C LEU A 141 3.05 -7.60 -4.85
N LEU A 142 2.13 -6.91 -4.15
CA LEU A 142 1.08 -7.54 -3.35
C LEU A 142 -0.05 -8.17 -4.19
N SER A 143 -0.18 -7.82 -5.47
CA SER A 143 -1.15 -8.41 -6.39
C SER A 143 -0.64 -9.68 -7.09
N ASP A 144 0.68 -9.92 -7.10
CA ASP A 144 1.33 -11.07 -7.72
C ASP A 144 2.27 -11.75 -6.71
N LEU A 145 1.67 -12.42 -5.72
CA LEU A 145 2.39 -13.11 -4.65
C LEU A 145 3.05 -14.39 -5.16
N ARG A 146 4.37 -14.33 -5.30
CA ARG A 146 5.20 -15.43 -5.83
C ARG A 146 6.59 -15.44 -5.19
N PRO A 147 7.30 -16.59 -5.24
CA PRO A 147 8.70 -16.60 -4.87
C PRO A 147 9.52 -15.70 -5.80
N LEU A 148 10.52 -15.05 -5.22
CA LEU A 148 11.56 -14.32 -5.95
C LEU A 148 12.90 -14.82 -5.43
N ASP A 149 13.90 -14.91 -6.30
CA ASP A 149 15.27 -15.21 -5.89
C ASP A 149 16.00 -13.95 -5.41
N ARG A 150 15.70 -12.82 -6.06
CA ARG A 150 16.33 -11.51 -5.81
C ARG A 150 15.31 -10.39 -5.86
N LEU A 151 15.25 -9.59 -4.81
CA LEU A 151 14.35 -8.43 -4.72
C LEU A 151 15.14 -7.17 -4.41
N ALA A 152 15.11 -6.20 -5.32
CA ALA A 152 15.62 -4.86 -5.08
C ALA A 152 14.48 -3.91 -4.68
N ILE A 153 14.57 -3.30 -3.51
CA ILE A 153 13.56 -2.37 -3.00
C ILE A 153 14.13 -0.95 -3.03
N ILE A 154 13.46 -0.07 -3.76
CA ILE A 154 13.78 1.36 -3.82
C ILE A 154 12.92 2.09 -2.78
N GLY A 155 13.56 2.50 -1.69
CA GLY A 155 12.96 3.17 -0.56
C GLY A 155 12.94 2.34 0.72
N GLY A 156 13.57 2.87 1.77
CA GLY A 156 13.67 2.27 3.12
C GLY A 156 12.63 2.81 4.10
N GLY A 157 11.45 3.23 3.60
CA GLY A 157 10.29 3.56 4.42
C GLY A 157 9.60 2.30 4.96
N VAL A 158 8.51 2.49 5.73
CA VAL A 158 7.77 1.40 6.39
C VAL A 158 7.37 0.29 5.41
N ILE A 159 6.81 0.65 4.26
CA ILE A 159 6.36 -0.31 3.25
C ILE A 159 7.53 -1.14 2.73
N GLY A 160 8.63 -0.49 2.32
CA GLY A 160 9.80 -1.17 1.77
C GLY A 160 10.43 -2.13 2.79
N VAL A 161 10.55 -1.71 4.04
CA VAL A 161 11.09 -2.53 5.13
C VAL A 161 10.20 -3.75 5.42
N GLU A 162 8.88 -3.58 5.52
CA GLU A 162 7.95 -4.69 5.74
C GLU A 162 8.00 -5.72 4.61
N LEU A 163 8.01 -5.27 3.35
CA LEU A 163 8.13 -6.15 2.19
C LEU A 163 9.50 -6.84 2.16
N ALA A 164 10.57 -6.15 2.53
CA ALA A 164 11.89 -6.76 2.68
C ALA A 164 11.87 -7.93 3.66
N CYS A 165 11.25 -7.75 4.84
CA CYS A 165 11.11 -8.81 5.84
C CYS A 165 10.36 -10.04 5.28
N VAL A 166 9.27 -9.84 4.54
CA VAL A 166 8.48 -10.93 3.96
C VAL A 166 9.32 -11.79 3.02
N TRP A 167 9.93 -11.17 2.00
CA TRP A 167 10.69 -11.93 0.99
C TRP A 167 12.01 -12.49 1.52
N ALA A 168 12.68 -11.77 2.42
CA ALA A 168 13.87 -12.30 3.08
C ALA A 168 13.55 -13.52 3.96
N ALA A 169 12.47 -13.48 4.74
CA ALA A 169 12.01 -14.63 5.52
C ALA A 169 11.67 -15.84 4.65
N ALA A 170 11.15 -15.59 3.44
CA ALA A 170 10.85 -16.62 2.44
C ALA A 170 12.10 -17.13 1.68
N GLY A 171 13.28 -16.56 1.93
CA GLY A 171 14.55 -17.02 1.36
C GLY A 171 15.08 -16.23 0.17
N ALA A 172 14.43 -15.14 -0.24
CA ALA A 172 14.94 -14.25 -1.27
C ALA A 172 16.19 -13.48 -0.80
N ARG A 173 17.09 -13.18 -1.72
CA ARG A 173 18.15 -12.18 -1.51
C ARG A 173 17.55 -10.80 -1.68
N VAL A 174 17.45 -10.05 -0.59
CA VAL A 174 16.80 -8.74 -0.59
C VAL A 174 17.82 -7.63 -0.40
N THR A 175 17.72 -6.59 -1.23
CA THR A 175 18.53 -5.37 -1.12
C THR A 175 17.62 -4.16 -1.02
N ILE A 176 17.80 -3.32 0.01
CA ILE A 176 17.10 -2.04 0.19
C ILE A 176 18.05 -0.91 -0.22
N LEU A 177 17.60 -0.05 -1.13
CA LEU A 177 18.26 1.16 -1.58
C LEU A 177 17.49 2.38 -1.04
N GLU A 178 18.05 3.07 -0.03
CA GLU A 178 17.44 4.24 0.60
C GLU A 178 18.29 5.48 0.35
N ALA A 179 17.70 6.52 -0.22
CA ALA A 179 18.38 7.78 -0.52
C ALA A 179 18.73 8.58 0.74
N ALA A 180 17.90 8.50 1.78
CA ALA A 180 18.18 9.12 3.06
C ALA A 180 19.35 8.42 3.81
N PRO A 181 20.01 9.09 4.77
CA PRO A 181 21.12 8.51 5.52
C PRO A 181 20.70 7.39 6.50
N ARG A 182 19.41 7.06 6.60
CA ARG A 182 18.89 6.01 7.49
C ARG A 182 17.57 5.45 6.97
N LEU A 183 17.23 4.23 7.38
CA LEU A 183 15.89 3.67 7.21
C LEU A 183 14.89 4.44 8.09
N LEU A 184 13.61 4.40 7.71
CA LEU A 184 12.50 5.01 8.43
C LEU A 184 12.80 6.47 8.82
N PRO A 185 13.10 7.36 7.84
CA PRO A 185 13.61 8.70 8.13
C PRO A 185 12.65 9.58 8.94
N THR A 186 11.36 9.23 8.96
CA THR A 186 10.30 9.92 9.72
C THR A 186 10.17 9.49 11.17
N LEU A 187 10.85 8.39 11.57
CA LEU A 187 10.85 7.89 12.95
C LEU A 187 12.12 8.33 13.69
N GLU A 188 12.20 8.01 14.97
CA GLU A 188 13.37 8.26 15.80
C GLU A 188 14.60 7.55 15.22
N ARG A 189 15.75 8.20 15.33
CA ARG A 189 17.01 7.73 14.72
C ARG A 189 17.41 6.34 15.19
N GLU A 190 17.25 6.09 16.47
CA GLU A 190 17.63 4.83 17.13
C GLU A 190 16.83 3.64 16.58
N LEU A 191 15.53 3.85 16.30
CA LEU A 191 14.66 2.81 15.72
C LEU A 191 15.13 2.43 14.31
N GLY A 192 15.39 3.41 13.45
CA GLY A 192 15.89 3.15 12.09
C GLY A 192 17.26 2.47 12.08
N GLN A 193 18.14 2.82 13.01
CA GLN A 193 19.47 2.20 13.15
C GLN A 193 19.36 0.76 13.66
N SER A 194 18.56 0.53 14.71
CA SER A 194 18.35 -0.81 15.28
C SER A 194 17.75 -1.75 14.24
N LEU A 195 16.71 -1.28 13.50
CA LEU A 195 16.09 -2.07 12.45
C LEU A 195 17.05 -2.38 11.30
N ALA A 196 17.86 -1.42 10.86
CA ALA A 196 18.86 -1.66 9.83
C ALA A 196 19.92 -2.67 10.28
N ALA A 197 20.31 -2.67 11.56
CA ALA A 197 21.21 -3.67 12.11
C ALA A 197 20.58 -5.07 12.12
N GLN A 198 19.31 -5.17 12.54
CA GLN A 198 18.58 -6.44 12.55
C GLN A 198 18.41 -6.99 11.13
N LEU A 199 17.97 -6.18 10.19
CA LEU A 199 17.80 -6.60 8.79
C LEU A 199 19.10 -7.16 8.19
N ARG A 200 20.24 -6.52 8.50
CA ARG A 200 21.56 -7.03 8.05
C ARG A 200 21.92 -8.37 8.70
N GLN A 201 21.57 -8.58 9.96
CA GLN A 201 21.75 -9.89 10.62
C GLN A 201 20.87 -10.97 9.98
N ASP A 202 19.67 -10.58 9.51
CA ASP A 202 18.72 -11.45 8.81
C ASP A 202 19.08 -11.64 7.32
N GLY A 203 20.23 -11.12 6.87
CA GLY A 203 20.76 -11.32 5.52
C GLY A 203 20.26 -10.30 4.46
N VAL A 204 19.54 -9.26 4.87
CA VAL A 204 19.13 -8.18 3.97
C VAL A 204 20.27 -7.19 3.76
N GLU A 205 20.61 -6.91 2.50
CA GLU A 205 21.55 -5.84 2.17
C GLU A 205 20.85 -4.47 2.30
N VAL A 206 21.45 -3.54 3.04
CA VAL A 206 20.88 -2.22 3.28
C VAL A 206 21.89 -1.14 2.93
N PHE A 207 21.62 -0.40 1.85
CA PHE A 207 22.37 0.77 1.41
C PHE A 207 21.60 2.04 1.77
N THR A 208 22.10 2.82 2.69
CA THR A 208 21.56 4.14 3.04
C THR A 208 22.44 5.24 2.42
N GLY A 209 21.88 6.37 2.05
CA GLY A 209 22.57 7.37 1.24
C GLY A 209 22.84 6.87 -0.19
N ALA A 210 22.01 5.96 -0.69
CA ALA A 210 22.12 5.37 -2.01
C ALA A 210 21.17 6.07 -2.99
N GLY A 211 21.71 6.74 -3.99
CA GLY A 211 20.94 7.40 -5.04
C GLY A 211 20.69 6.47 -6.22
N VAL A 212 19.47 6.00 -6.41
CA VAL A 212 19.10 5.22 -7.60
C VAL A 212 19.12 6.14 -8.82
N THR A 213 19.85 5.73 -9.86
CA THR A 213 20.04 6.52 -11.09
C THR A 213 19.26 5.97 -12.28
N GLY A 214 18.79 4.74 -12.22
CA GLY A 214 17.97 4.15 -13.27
C GLY A 214 17.67 2.68 -13.06
N ALA A 215 16.70 2.18 -13.83
CA ALA A 215 16.42 0.75 -13.98
C ALA A 215 16.50 0.36 -15.48
N THR A 216 16.80 -0.89 -15.75
CA THR A 216 16.91 -1.42 -17.11
C THR A 216 16.10 -2.71 -17.26
N PRO A 217 15.59 -3.03 -18.46
CA PRO A 217 14.96 -4.32 -18.74
C PRO A 217 15.90 -5.50 -18.43
N GLY A 218 15.32 -6.62 -17.97
CA GLY A 218 16.07 -7.77 -17.50
C GLY A 218 16.54 -7.64 -16.04
N PRO A 219 15.61 -7.42 -15.09
CA PRO A 219 15.58 -6.18 -14.31
C PRO A 219 16.88 -5.95 -13.53
N ALA A 220 17.48 -4.79 -13.75
CA ALA A 220 18.64 -4.34 -12.99
C ALA A 220 18.50 -2.88 -12.57
N VAL A 221 18.95 -2.57 -11.36
CA VAL A 221 18.92 -1.22 -10.79
C VAL A 221 20.34 -0.67 -10.73
N ALA A 222 20.55 0.52 -11.31
CA ALA A 222 21.78 1.29 -11.20
C ALA A 222 21.63 2.31 -10.04
N PHE A 223 22.66 2.40 -9.22
CA PHE A 223 22.66 3.36 -8.11
C PHE A 223 24.08 3.83 -7.77
N THR A 224 24.19 4.94 -7.07
CA THR A 224 25.45 5.45 -6.52
C THR A 224 25.44 5.33 -5.01
N HIS A 225 26.54 4.92 -4.41
CA HIS A 225 26.73 4.88 -2.97
C HIS A 225 28.15 5.28 -2.62
N ARG A 226 28.35 6.26 -1.73
CA ARG A 226 29.66 6.80 -1.32
C ARG A 226 30.55 7.23 -2.49
N GLY A 227 29.94 7.74 -3.57
CA GLY A 227 30.65 8.23 -4.74
C GLY A 227 30.97 7.15 -5.78
N GLU A 228 30.72 5.88 -5.51
CA GLU A 228 30.90 4.78 -6.45
C GLU A 228 29.59 4.37 -7.12
N ALA A 229 29.66 3.89 -8.37
CA ALA A 229 28.51 3.40 -9.12
C ALA A 229 28.38 1.89 -8.99
N TYR A 230 27.16 1.44 -8.77
CA TYR A 230 26.79 0.03 -8.61
C TYR A 230 25.69 -0.35 -9.57
N ARG A 231 25.64 -1.64 -9.89
CA ARG A 231 24.53 -2.27 -10.60
C ARG A 231 24.10 -3.51 -9.84
N LEU A 232 22.80 -3.61 -9.55
CA LEU A 232 22.16 -4.71 -8.85
C LEU A 232 21.16 -5.39 -9.78
N GLU A 233 21.26 -6.70 -9.94
CA GLU A 233 20.28 -7.50 -10.66
C GLU A 233 19.15 -7.94 -9.71
N ALA A 234 17.91 -7.97 -10.21
CA ALA A 234 16.71 -8.42 -9.51
C ALA A 234 15.84 -9.30 -10.43
N ASP A 235 14.71 -9.83 -9.96
CA ASP A 235 13.80 -10.70 -10.74
C ASP A 235 12.50 -10.02 -11.12
#